data_2a6a76c95b4f67c2759aa9727ceb1c7a
#
_entry.id   2a6a76c95b4f67c2759aa9727ceb1c7a
#
_cell.length_a   1.000
_cell.length_b   1.000
_cell.length_c   1.000
_cell.angle_alpha   90.00
_cell.angle_beta   90.00
_cell.angle_gamma   90.00
#
_symmetry.space_group_name_H-M   'P 1'
#
loop_
_entity.id
_entity.type
_entity.pdbx_description
1 polymer ?
#
loop_
_entity_poly.entity_id
_entity_poly.type
_entity_poly.pdbx_seq_one_letter_code
_entity_poly.pdbx_strand_id
1 'polypeptide(L)'
;MAPRAATNNFGLEIHNHKGSFMSATTAAAVSTDAADRLDFKRVLPIFIIVLIDLLGLTIIIPLLPLYATSFGASAALIGVLGAAYPLMQFIGAPLLGRLSDRFGRKPILLISQLGTLVGFLVLGAANSLWLLFASRIIDGLSGANIATAQAVISDVTNEKTRTKGLGLLGAAFGLGFVVGPIIAFVSLSLSANNYHVPAFIAAIFSAISILLTWFLLEETHGPDKRNTDKSKPMLGFAAMFEALRHPQVGMLLVLIFAQQIAFGGFEQMLALFTLNRLGLNASGNAVIFVFVGIIVVAVQGGLIGRWSRRWGDRRLIYLGLATLTLGLALTALTPRQPPPWYNTAAVTQELTATDAGTRRLPGETPPTYNLPIALPSDANKGWLGLGWLLLAMIPASIGGGVLQPAINSLITKRVADNERGGILGISAAFLSGANALAPLLGGVVFQWGGASAPFWLWAAIMGLLLIASLQVIEPDRVRA
;
A
#
# COMPACT_ATOMS: atom_id res chain seq x y z
N MET A 1 -2.13 75.43 65.95
CA MET A 1 -2.01 75.90 64.57
C MET A 1 -2.40 74.78 63.67
N ALA A 2 -3.57 74.83 63.13
CA ALA A 2 -4.11 73.85 62.18
C ALA A 2 -3.91 74.35 60.71
N PRO A 3 -3.84 73.50 59.74
CA PRO A 3 -4.41 73.84 58.47
C PRO A 3 -5.38 72.80 57.93
N ARG A 4 -6.42 73.36 57.47
CA ARG A 4 -7.51 73.09 56.56
C ARG A 4 -7.48 71.82 55.76
N ALA A 5 -8.63 71.14 55.78
CA ALA A 5 -9.11 70.12 54.86
C ALA A 5 -9.36 70.67 53.46
N ALA A 6 -9.00 69.88 52.40
CA ALA A 6 -9.44 70.03 51.04
C ALA A 6 -10.24 68.78 50.63
N THR A 7 -11.51 69.01 50.40
CA THR A 7 -12.48 68.05 49.83
C THR A 7 -12.24 67.93 48.30
N ASN A 8 -11.91 66.76 47.83
CA ASN A 8 -11.92 66.43 46.38
C ASN A 8 -13.10 65.47 46.12
N ASN A 9 -14.08 65.94 45.37
CA ASN A 9 -15.11 65.15 44.74
C ASN A 9 -14.51 64.27 43.67
N PHE A 10 -14.59 62.95 43.83
CA PHE A 10 -14.39 62.02 42.76
C PHE A 10 -15.74 61.58 42.20
N GLY A 11 -16.08 62.10 41.01
CA GLY A 11 -17.17 61.59 40.17
C GLY A 11 -16.80 60.19 39.62
N LEU A 12 -17.62 59.23 39.92
CA LEU A 12 -17.53 57.88 39.35
C LEU A 12 -18.16 57.91 37.92
N GLU A 13 -17.28 57.96 36.89
CA GLU A 13 -17.64 57.55 35.55
C GLU A 13 -17.57 56.01 35.45
N ILE A 14 -18.75 55.37 35.48
CA ILE A 14 -18.88 53.95 35.20
C ILE A 14 -18.83 53.79 33.66
N HIS A 15 -17.63 53.58 33.10
CA HIS A 15 -17.46 53.18 31.70
C HIS A 15 -17.80 51.71 31.53
N ASN A 16 -18.75 51.49 30.65
CA ASN A 16 -19.38 50.23 30.29
C ASN A 16 -18.36 49.30 29.53
N HIS A 17 -17.56 48.53 30.25
CA HIS A 17 -16.54 47.62 29.69
C HIS A 17 -17.06 46.21 29.36
N LYS A 18 -18.39 45.99 29.38
CA LYS A 18 -18.93 44.64 29.07
C LYS A 18 -18.99 44.29 27.60
N GLY A 19 -18.86 45.23 26.67
CA GLY A 19 -18.94 44.95 25.23
C GLY A 19 -17.60 44.48 24.60
N SER A 20 -16.47 44.86 25.18
CA SER A 20 -15.14 44.54 24.58
C SER A 20 -14.62 43.15 24.95
N PHE A 21 -14.96 42.61 26.10
CA PHE A 21 -14.53 41.26 26.53
C PHE A 21 -15.24 40.12 25.79
N MET A 22 -16.51 40.29 25.43
CA MET A 22 -17.25 39.26 24.68
C MET A 22 -16.84 39.16 23.23
N SER A 23 -16.39 40.26 22.59
CA SER A 23 -15.92 40.21 21.18
C SER A 23 -14.54 39.55 21.04
N ALA A 24 -13.64 39.78 22.01
CA ALA A 24 -12.31 39.17 22.01
C ALA A 24 -12.37 37.65 22.29
N THR A 25 -13.24 37.20 23.21
CA THR A 25 -13.40 35.78 23.54
C THR A 25 -14.09 35.01 22.40
N THR A 26 -15.06 35.64 21.71
CA THR A 26 -15.74 35.02 20.57
C THR A 26 -14.84 34.96 19.34
N ALA A 27 -14.02 36.00 19.11
CA ALA A 27 -13.01 36.00 18.03
C ALA A 27 -11.89 34.99 18.28
N ALA A 28 -11.44 34.82 19.53
CA ALA A 28 -10.46 33.82 19.91
C ALA A 28 -11.02 32.39 19.80
N ALA A 29 -12.29 32.16 20.18
CA ALA A 29 -12.95 30.86 20.04
C ALA A 29 -13.22 30.49 18.57
N VAL A 30 -13.58 31.44 17.71
CA VAL A 30 -13.77 31.23 16.27
C VAL A 30 -12.43 30.97 15.58
N SER A 31 -11.34 31.62 16.01
CA SER A 31 -10.01 31.39 15.44
C SER A 31 -9.40 30.04 15.86
N THR A 32 -9.71 29.52 17.05
CA THR A 32 -9.27 28.19 17.51
C THR A 32 -10.03 27.07 16.81
N ASP A 33 -11.32 27.21 16.51
CA ASP A 33 -12.13 26.19 15.82
C ASP A 33 -11.76 26.09 14.33
N ALA A 34 -11.33 27.18 13.70
CA ALA A 34 -10.84 27.19 12.32
C ALA A 34 -9.43 26.54 12.21
N ALA A 35 -8.58 26.68 13.22
CA ALA A 35 -7.26 26.08 13.27
C ALA A 35 -7.29 24.54 13.51
N ASP A 36 -8.40 24.01 14.02
CA ASP A 36 -8.58 22.57 14.29
C ASP A 36 -9.22 21.79 13.12
N ARG A 37 -9.55 22.47 12.02
CA ARG A 37 -10.08 21.83 10.80
C ARG A 37 -8.97 21.59 9.77
N LEU A 38 -9.04 20.42 9.12
CA LEU A 38 -8.14 20.11 8.00
C LEU A 38 -8.40 21.08 6.85
N ASP A 39 -7.37 21.78 6.39
CA ASP A 39 -7.47 22.62 5.19
C ASP A 39 -7.52 21.75 3.94
N PHE A 40 -8.73 21.39 3.54
CA PHE A 40 -8.99 20.55 2.37
C PHE A 40 -8.42 21.16 1.08
N LYS A 41 -8.35 22.49 0.95
CA LYS A 41 -7.83 23.14 -0.25
C LYS A 41 -6.34 22.86 -0.46
N ARG A 42 -5.58 22.74 0.63
CA ARG A 42 -4.14 22.43 0.57
C ARG A 42 -3.85 20.93 0.46
N VAL A 43 -4.71 20.09 1.04
CA VAL A 43 -4.50 18.64 1.06
C VAL A 43 -5.08 17.93 -0.16
N LEU A 44 -6.16 18.45 -0.75
CA LEU A 44 -6.83 17.84 -1.90
C LEU A 44 -5.92 17.67 -3.13
N PRO A 45 -5.08 18.64 -3.52
CA PRO A 45 -4.17 18.46 -4.65
C PRO A 45 -3.23 17.27 -4.46
N ILE A 46 -2.60 17.15 -3.28
CA ILE A 46 -1.68 16.03 -3.02
C ILE A 46 -2.42 14.69 -2.94
N PHE A 47 -3.66 14.67 -2.41
CA PHE A 47 -4.50 13.47 -2.43
C PHE A 47 -4.78 12.99 -3.86
N ILE A 48 -5.19 13.90 -4.76
CA ILE A 48 -5.49 13.57 -6.16
C ILE A 48 -4.22 13.08 -6.87
N ILE A 49 -3.10 13.77 -6.68
CA ILE A 49 -1.80 13.40 -7.25
C ILE A 49 -1.41 11.98 -6.84
N VAL A 50 -1.50 11.68 -5.53
CA VAL A 50 -1.16 10.36 -5.00
C VAL A 50 -2.15 9.29 -5.48
N LEU A 51 -3.43 9.59 -5.53
CA LEU A 51 -4.43 8.66 -6.06
C LEU A 51 -4.13 8.28 -7.50
N ILE A 52 -3.85 9.25 -8.36
CA ILE A 52 -3.53 9.02 -9.78
C ILE A 52 -2.24 8.21 -9.92
N ASP A 53 -1.22 8.50 -9.12
CA ASP A 53 0.04 7.76 -9.09
C ASP A 53 -0.16 6.29 -8.65
N LEU A 54 -0.97 6.09 -7.61
CA LEU A 54 -1.34 4.76 -7.13
C LEU A 54 -2.17 3.96 -8.14
N LEU A 55 -3.03 4.59 -8.94
CA LEU A 55 -3.72 3.91 -10.03
C LEU A 55 -2.73 3.28 -11.01
N GLY A 56 -1.67 4.01 -11.40
CA GLY A 56 -0.60 3.47 -12.24
C GLY A 56 0.03 2.20 -11.65
N LEU A 57 0.36 2.24 -10.35
CA LEU A 57 0.95 1.09 -9.66
C LEU A 57 -0.01 -0.10 -9.58
N THR A 58 -1.26 0.13 -9.17
CA THR A 58 -2.22 -0.95 -8.88
C THR A 58 -2.79 -1.61 -10.13
N ILE A 59 -2.75 -0.95 -11.29
CA ILE A 59 -3.02 -1.56 -12.59
C ILE A 59 -2.06 -2.72 -12.87
N ILE A 60 -0.79 -2.59 -12.49
CA ILE A 60 0.27 -3.53 -12.83
C ILE A 60 0.29 -4.78 -11.92
N ILE A 61 -0.20 -4.66 -10.67
CA ILE A 61 -0.13 -5.74 -9.67
C ILE A 61 -0.70 -7.07 -10.18
N PRO A 62 -1.94 -7.15 -10.71
CA PRO A 62 -2.53 -8.43 -11.12
C PRO A 62 -1.90 -9.04 -12.37
N LEU A 63 -1.19 -8.25 -13.17
CA LEU A 63 -0.69 -8.68 -14.47
C LEU A 63 0.80 -9.02 -14.49
N LEU A 64 1.62 -8.40 -13.64
CA LEU A 64 3.08 -8.55 -13.68
C LEU A 64 3.56 -10.01 -13.59
N PRO A 65 3.01 -10.87 -12.70
CA PRO A 65 3.41 -12.27 -12.64
C PRO A 65 3.12 -13.04 -13.93
N LEU A 66 1.97 -12.78 -14.56
CA LEU A 66 1.57 -13.44 -15.81
C LEU A 66 2.36 -12.90 -17.01
N TYR A 67 2.64 -11.60 -17.02
CA TYR A 67 3.51 -10.98 -18.02
C TYR A 67 4.93 -11.58 -17.97
N ALA A 68 5.48 -11.80 -16.77
CA ALA A 68 6.77 -12.49 -16.64
C ALA A 68 6.68 -13.98 -17.06
N THR A 69 5.55 -14.66 -16.78
CA THR A 69 5.31 -16.05 -17.23
C THR A 69 5.34 -16.15 -18.75
N SER A 70 4.83 -15.14 -19.49
CA SER A 70 4.86 -15.14 -20.95
C SER A 70 6.29 -15.04 -21.55
N PHE A 71 7.26 -14.60 -20.75
CA PHE A 71 8.70 -14.67 -21.09
C PHE A 71 9.40 -15.90 -20.51
N GLY A 72 8.66 -16.94 -20.11
CA GLY A 72 9.21 -18.18 -19.58
C GLY A 72 9.82 -18.07 -18.17
N ALA A 73 9.48 -17.02 -17.39
CA ALA A 73 10.02 -16.87 -16.05
C ALA A 73 9.48 -17.93 -15.09
N SER A 74 10.36 -18.60 -14.35
CA SER A 74 9.98 -19.51 -13.27
C SER A 74 9.34 -18.76 -12.09
N ALA A 75 8.59 -19.46 -11.21
CA ALA A 75 7.95 -18.84 -10.06
C ALA A 75 8.95 -18.14 -9.12
N ALA A 76 10.13 -18.71 -8.93
CA ALA A 76 11.20 -18.07 -8.17
C ALA A 76 11.67 -16.76 -8.82
N LEU A 77 11.85 -16.73 -10.14
CA LEU A 77 12.28 -15.54 -10.88
C LEU A 77 11.19 -14.46 -10.90
N ILE A 78 9.91 -14.86 -10.94
CA ILE A 78 8.77 -13.96 -10.77
C ILE A 78 8.76 -13.36 -9.35
N GLY A 79 9.11 -14.15 -8.33
CA GLY A 79 9.29 -13.65 -6.97
C GLY A 79 10.41 -12.61 -6.87
N VAL A 80 11.54 -12.82 -7.55
CA VAL A 80 12.65 -11.84 -7.64
C VAL A 80 12.18 -10.56 -8.36
N LEU A 81 11.43 -10.70 -9.45
CA LEU A 81 10.86 -9.56 -10.19
C LEU A 81 9.87 -8.76 -9.30
N GLY A 82 9.00 -9.46 -8.57
CA GLY A 82 8.06 -8.83 -7.64
C GLY A 82 8.77 -8.08 -6.50
N ALA A 83 9.93 -8.58 -6.06
CA ALA A 83 10.74 -7.94 -5.03
C ALA A 83 11.56 -6.75 -5.54
N ALA A 84 11.84 -6.67 -6.85
CA ALA A 84 12.74 -5.67 -7.42
C ALA A 84 12.24 -4.22 -7.13
N TYR A 85 10.97 -3.95 -7.33
CA TYR A 85 10.37 -2.64 -7.05
C TYR A 85 10.47 -2.27 -5.55
N PRO A 86 9.91 -3.04 -4.59
CA PRO A 86 9.95 -2.65 -3.19
C PRO A 86 11.37 -2.65 -2.61
N LEU A 87 12.29 -3.47 -3.11
CA LEU A 87 13.70 -3.45 -2.72
C LEU A 87 14.36 -2.14 -3.16
N MET A 88 14.16 -1.74 -4.41
CA MET A 88 14.70 -0.48 -4.93
C MET A 88 14.05 0.73 -4.25
N GLN A 89 12.75 0.67 -3.96
CA GLN A 89 12.05 1.70 -3.20
C GLN A 89 12.60 1.84 -1.78
N PHE A 90 12.92 0.74 -1.12
CA PHE A 90 13.55 0.74 0.22
C PHE A 90 14.88 1.49 0.21
N ILE A 91 15.65 1.43 -0.88
CA ILE A 91 16.91 2.16 -1.07
C ILE A 91 16.64 3.61 -1.52
N GLY A 92 15.73 3.80 -2.48
CA GLY A 92 15.46 5.09 -3.11
C GLY A 92 14.71 6.07 -2.20
N ALA A 93 13.75 5.60 -1.40
CA ALA A 93 12.91 6.48 -0.59
C ALA A 93 13.69 7.31 0.45
N PRO A 94 14.67 6.78 1.22
CA PRO A 94 15.48 7.59 2.10
C PRO A 94 16.38 8.58 1.37
N LEU A 95 16.87 8.22 0.17
CA LEU A 95 17.69 9.11 -0.65
C LEU A 95 16.88 10.29 -1.17
N LEU A 96 15.75 10.02 -1.82
CA LEU A 96 14.86 11.03 -2.37
C LEU A 96 14.18 11.86 -1.26
N GLY A 97 13.89 11.26 -0.11
CA GLY A 97 13.41 11.96 1.07
C GLY A 97 14.38 13.07 1.53
N ARG A 98 15.68 12.75 1.66
CA ARG A 98 16.71 13.75 2.01
C ARG A 98 16.88 14.81 0.91
N LEU A 99 16.84 14.40 -0.35
CA LEU A 99 16.91 15.35 -1.45
C LEU A 99 15.71 16.30 -1.40
N SER A 100 14.53 15.82 -1.02
CA SER A 100 13.33 16.65 -0.86
C SER A 100 13.43 17.63 0.33
N ASP A 101 14.11 17.24 1.40
CA ASP A 101 14.41 18.15 2.53
C ASP A 101 15.41 19.24 2.14
N ARG A 102 16.30 18.96 1.17
CA ARG A 102 17.36 19.89 0.74
C ARG A 102 16.94 20.78 -0.43
N PHE A 103 16.26 20.22 -1.40
CA PHE A 103 15.95 20.93 -2.67
C PHE A 103 14.50 21.40 -2.76
N GLY A 104 13.63 20.93 -1.86
CA GLY A 104 12.21 21.20 -1.83
C GLY A 104 11.37 19.95 -2.19
N ARG A 105 10.11 19.94 -1.78
CA ARG A 105 9.20 18.79 -1.96
C ARG A 105 8.80 18.63 -3.43
N LYS A 106 8.35 19.72 -4.06
CA LYS A 106 7.82 19.70 -5.43
C LYS A 106 8.84 19.23 -6.47
N PRO A 107 10.09 19.76 -6.54
CA PRO A 107 11.08 19.30 -7.51
C PRO A 107 11.40 17.81 -7.39
N ILE A 108 11.55 17.30 -6.16
CA ILE A 108 11.89 15.89 -5.95
C ILE A 108 10.71 14.99 -6.25
N LEU A 109 9.48 15.40 -5.94
CA LEU A 109 8.29 14.66 -6.33
C LEU A 109 8.18 14.56 -7.87
N LEU A 110 8.45 15.63 -8.59
CA LEU A 110 8.44 15.63 -10.08
C LEU A 110 9.52 14.70 -10.64
N ILE A 111 10.74 14.72 -10.10
CA ILE A 111 11.81 13.81 -10.52
C ILE A 111 11.43 12.34 -10.24
N SER A 112 10.84 12.08 -9.09
CA SER A 112 10.35 10.77 -8.69
C SER A 112 9.27 10.27 -9.65
N GLN A 113 8.25 11.07 -9.93
CA GLN A 113 7.18 10.74 -10.88
C GLN A 113 7.69 10.56 -12.33
N LEU A 114 8.68 11.35 -12.74
CA LEU A 114 9.31 11.18 -14.04
C LEU A 114 10.00 9.82 -14.18
N GLY A 115 10.69 9.37 -13.13
CA GLY A 115 11.27 8.03 -13.09
C GLY A 115 10.19 6.92 -13.13
N THR A 116 9.08 7.10 -12.43
CA THR A 116 7.92 6.19 -12.50
C THR A 116 7.32 6.15 -13.91
N LEU A 117 7.16 7.31 -14.57
CA LEU A 117 6.73 7.38 -15.97
C LEU A 117 7.67 6.59 -16.90
N VAL A 118 8.98 6.80 -16.78
CA VAL A 118 9.99 6.05 -17.56
C VAL A 118 9.88 4.56 -17.27
N GLY A 119 9.73 4.16 -16.00
CA GLY A 119 9.51 2.78 -15.61
C GLY A 119 8.30 2.15 -16.30
N PHE A 120 7.14 2.83 -16.33
CA PHE A 120 5.94 2.33 -17.01
C PHE A 120 6.07 2.32 -18.54
N LEU A 121 6.77 3.28 -19.14
CA LEU A 121 7.05 3.28 -20.57
C LEU A 121 7.96 2.10 -20.95
N VAL A 122 9.00 1.81 -20.16
CA VAL A 122 9.87 0.63 -20.35
C VAL A 122 9.06 -0.65 -20.17
N LEU A 123 8.15 -0.71 -19.19
CA LEU A 123 7.26 -1.85 -19.00
C LEU A 123 6.31 -2.05 -20.19
N GLY A 124 5.72 -0.97 -20.69
CA GLY A 124 4.83 -1.00 -21.85
C GLY A 124 5.55 -1.36 -23.16
N ALA A 125 6.84 -1.09 -23.25
CA ALA A 125 7.66 -1.48 -24.41
C ALA A 125 8.44 -2.82 -24.19
N ALA A 126 8.19 -3.53 -23.06
CA ALA A 126 8.96 -4.70 -22.71
C ALA A 126 8.71 -5.85 -23.69
N ASN A 127 9.78 -6.36 -24.29
CA ASN A 127 9.80 -7.54 -25.15
C ASN A 127 10.73 -8.64 -24.61
N SER A 128 11.19 -8.49 -23.37
CA SER A 128 12.06 -9.45 -22.70
C SER A 128 11.94 -9.30 -21.18
N LEU A 129 12.26 -10.38 -20.47
CA LEU A 129 12.28 -10.41 -19.02
C LEU A 129 13.21 -9.34 -18.41
N TRP A 130 14.33 -9.05 -19.06
CA TRP A 130 15.27 -8.01 -18.62
C TRP A 130 14.67 -6.61 -18.62
N LEU A 131 13.82 -6.29 -19.59
CA LEU A 131 13.11 -5.01 -19.61
C LEU A 131 12.04 -4.92 -18.52
N LEU A 132 11.42 -6.06 -18.14
CA LEU A 132 10.55 -6.10 -16.97
C LEU A 132 11.35 -5.76 -15.70
N PHE A 133 12.53 -6.36 -15.50
CA PHE A 133 13.40 -6.03 -14.37
C PHE A 133 13.85 -4.57 -14.40
N ALA A 134 14.33 -4.09 -15.55
CA ALA A 134 14.75 -2.69 -15.69
C ALA A 134 13.62 -1.72 -15.34
N SER A 135 12.39 -1.98 -15.79
CA SER A 135 11.24 -1.16 -15.47
C SER A 135 10.97 -1.09 -13.96
N ARG A 136 11.05 -2.25 -13.27
CA ARG A 136 10.82 -2.32 -11.82
C ARG A 136 11.94 -1.68 -11.00
N ILE A 137 13.19 -1.79 -11.46
CA ILE A 137 14.34 -1.14 -10.83
C ILE A 137 14.24 0.38 -10.98
N ILE A 138 13.95 0.89 -12.16
CA ILE A 138 13.81 2.33 -12.43
C ILE A 138 12.66 2.90 -11.59
N ASP A 139 11.49 2.28 -11.68
CA ASP A 139 10.30 2.70 -10.95
C ASP A 139 10.51 2.63 -9.42
N GLY A 140 11.14 1.56 -8.92
CA GLY A 140 11.44 1.41 -7.49
C GLY A 140 12.43 2.46 -6.96
N LEU A 141 13.56 2.69 -7.66
CA LEU A 141 14.53 3.73 -7.27
C LEU A 141 13.90 5.12 -7.24
N SER A 142 12.96 5.37 -8.15
CA SER A 142 12.21 6.61 -8.24
C SER A 142 11.01 6.66 -7.27
N GLY A 143 10.61 5.54 -6.67
CA GLY A 143 9.37 5.34 -5.92
C GLY A 143 9.28 6.03 -4.56
N ALA A 144 9.82 7.25 -4.41
CA ALA A 144 9.68 8.06 -3.19
C ALA A 144 8.37 8.89 -3.15
N ASN A 145 7.48 8.74 -4.14
CA ASN A 145 6.26 9.53 -4.27
C ASN A 145 5.44 9.54 -2.99
N ILE A 146 5.24 8.36 -2.38
CA ILE A 146 4.46 8.21 -1.14
C ILE A 146 5.16 8.88 0.05
N ALA A 147 6.47 8.70 0.22
CA ALA A 147 7.23 9.30 1.31
C ALA A 147 7.26 10.83 1.19
N THR A 148 7.45 11.35 -0.03
CA THR A 148 7.42 12.79 -0.30
C THR A 148 6.01 13.36 -0.09
N ALA A 149 4.97 12.65 -0.50
CA ALA A 149 3.57 13.05 -0.28
C ALA A 149 3.23 13.10 1.22
N GLN A 150 3.69 12.13 2.02
CA GLN A 150 3.56 12.15 3.48
C GLN A 150 4.25 13.37 4.09
N ALA A 151 5.44 13.73 3.58
CA ALA A 151 6.16 14.92 4.01
C ALA A 151 5.37 16.20 3.64
N VAL A 152 4.86 16.33 2.41
CA VAL A 152 4.00 17.46 1.99
C VAL A 152 2.79 17.60 2.90
N ILE A 153 2.07 16.49 3.18
CA ILE A 153 0.92 16.53 4.09
C ILE A 153 1.34 16.96 5.49
N SER A 154 2.49 16.50 5.97
CA SER A 154 3.02 16.90 7.27
C SER A 154 3.38 18.38 7.33
N ASP A 155 3.86 18.95 6.21
CA ASP A 155 4.20 20.37 6.09
C ASP A 155 2.97 21.29 6.06
N VAL A 156 1.83 20.82 5.52
CA VAL A 156 0.58 21.61 5.39
C VAL A 156 -0.45 21.32 6.49
N THR A 157 -0.15 20.43 7.43
CA THR A 157 -1.04 20.06 8.54
C THR A 157 -0.38 20.37 9.89
N ASN A 158 -1.19 20.64 10.91
CA ASN A 158 -0.76 20.77 12.31
C ASN A 158 -0.86 19.39 13.03
N GLU A 159 -0.40 19.31 14.28
CA GLU A 159 -0.40 18.08 15.07
C GLU A 159 -1.79 17.44 15.20
N LYS A 160 -2.86 18.26 15.33
CA LYS A 160 -4.24 17.77 15.48
C LYS A 160 -4.84 17.26 14.17
N THR A 161 -4.44 17.82 13.03
CA THR A 161 -4.99 17.50 11.70
C THR A 161 -4.11 16.54 10.90
N ARG A 162 -2.84 16.35 11.29
CA ARG A 162 -1.86 15.49 10.58
C ARG A 162 -2.36 14.06 10.40
N THR A 163 -2.91 13.46 11.45
CA THR A 163 -3.46 12.09 11.38
C THR A 163 -4.60 11.98 10.37
N LYS A 164 -5.47 13.02 10.28
CA LYS A 164 -6.54 13.06 9.28
C LYS A 164 -5.98 13.21 7.87
N GLY A 165 -4.96 14.08 7.68
CA GLY A 165 -4.28 14.25 6.40
C GLY A 165 -3.60 12.97 5.92
N LEU A 166 -2.85 12.29 6.78
CA LEU A 166 -2.21 11.01 6.45
C LEU A 166 -3.25 9.90 6.21
N GLY A 167 -4.41 9.95 6.87
CA GLY A 167 -5.54 9.05 6.63
C GLY A 167 -6.09 9.13 5.20
N LEU A 168 -6.00 10.30 4.55
CA LEU A 168 -6.38 10.44 3.15
C LEU A 168 -5.47 9.64 2.21
N LEU A 169 -4.17 9.51 2.51
CA LEU A 169 -3.29 8.61 1.74
C LEU A 169 -3.77 7.16 1.83
N GLY A 170 -4.18 6.70 3.02
CA GLY A 170 -4.79 5.38 3.17
C GLY A 170 -6.06 5.22 2.32
N ALA A 171 -6.90 6.26 2.23
CA ALA A 171 -8.07 6.25 1.35
C ALA A 171 -7.68 6.20 -0.14
N ALA A 172 -6.61 6.91 -0.55
CA ALA A 172 -6.09 6.84 -1.91
C ALA A 172 -5.59 5.42 -2.24
N PHE A 173 -4.88 4.75 -1.32
CA PHE A 173 -4.50 3.35 -1.47
C PHE A 173 -5.73 2.44 -1.63
N GLY A 174 -6.72 2.56 -0.75
CA GLY A 174 -7.95 1.77 -0.83
C GLY A 174 -8.68 1.94 -2.17
N LEU A 175 -8.83 3.18 -2.64
CA LEU A 175 -9.42 3.47 -3.95
C LEU A 175 -8.57 2.91 -5.10
N GLY A 176 -7.24 3.06 -5.02
CA GLY A 176 -6.30 2.52 -6.00
C GLY A 176 -6.44 1.00 -6.15
N PHE A 177 -6.50 0.28 -5.04
CA PHE A 177 -6.66 -1.19 -5.04
C PHE A 177 -7.99 -1.71 -5.60
N VAL A 178 -9.03 -0.86 -5.69
CA VAL A 178 -10.28 -1.24 -6.38
C VAL A 178 -10.26 -0.77 -7.83
N VAL A 179 -9.95 0.50 -8.06
CA VAL A 179 -10.06 1.12 -9.39
C VAL A 179 -8.95 0.64 -10.32
N GLY A 180 -7.73 0.41 -9.81
CA GLY A 180 -6.61 -0.09 -10.61
C GLY A 180 -6.89 -1.43 -11.29
N PRO A 181 -7.26 -2.49 -10.55
CA PRO A 181 -7.65 -3.77 -11.17
C PRO A 181 -8.86 -3.68 -12.09
N ILE A 182 -9.82 -2.76 -11.87
CA ILE A 182 -10.92 -2.51 -12.81
C ILE A 182 -10.36 -1.98 -14.14
N ILE A 183 -9.46 -1.01 -14.10
CA ILE A 183 -8.81 -0.47 -15.29
C ILE A 183 -7.97 -1.56 -15.97
N ALA A 184 -7.24 -2.37 -15.20
CA ALA A 184 -6.49 -3.52 -15.73
C ALA A 184 -7.43 -4.50 -16.44
N PHE A 185 -8.55 -4.88 -15.83
CA PHE A 185 -9.54 -5.76 -16.44
C PHE A 185 -10.10 -5.19 -17.75
N VAL A 186 -10.55 -3.95 -17.73
CA VAL A 186 -11.12 -3.29 -18.93
C VAL A 186 -10.09 -3.20 -20.05
N SER A 187 -8.87 -2.76 -19.75
CA SER A 187 -7.80 -2.61 -20.74
C SER A 187 -7.38 -3.95 -21.36
N LEU A 188 -7.24 -5.00 -20.55
CA LEU A 188 -6.92 -6.36 -21.00
C LEU A 188 -8.06 -6.95 -21.85
N SER A 189 -9.30 -6.82 -21.39
CA SER A 189 -10.47 -7.33 -22.11
C SER A 189 -10.65 -6.69 -23.48
N LEU A 190 -10.39 -5.38 -23.59
CA LEU A 190 -10.49 -4.64 -24.86
C LEU A 190 -9.29 -4.89 -25.79
N SER A 191 -8.16 -5.35 -25.27
CA SER A 191 -6.93 -5.57 -26.04
C SER A 191 -6.57 -7.04 -26.25
N ALA A 192 -7.52 -7.96 -26.08
CA ALA A 192 -7.29 -9.42 -26.17
C ALA A 192 -6.13 -9.87 -25.24
N ASN A 193 -6.11 -9.38 -24.00
CA ASN A 193 -5.09 -9.63 -22.97
C ASN A 193 -3.67 -9.20 -23.37
N ASN A 194 -3.53 -8.15 -24.16
CA ASN A 194 -2.23 -7.58 -24.47
C ASN A 194 -1.66 -6.83 -23.25
N TYR A 195 -0.59 -7.36 -22.63
CA TYR A 195 0.04 -6.83 -21.41
C TYR A 195 0.69 -5.43 -21.59
N HIS A 196 1.01 -5.03 -22.83
CA HIS A 196 1.57 -3.71 -23.12
C HIS A 196 0.55 -2.59 -22.85
N VAL A 197 -0.75 -2.84 -23.13
CA VAL A 197 -1.81 -1.82 -23.05
C VAL A 197 -2.03 -1.30 -21.62
N PRO A 198 -2.23 -2.14 -20.58
CA PRO A 198 -2.33 -1.67 -19.19
C PRO A 198 -1.10 -0.90 -18.73
N ALA A 199 0.11 -1.31 -19.17
CA ALA A 199 1.36 -0.62 -18.81
C ALA A 199 1.45 0.78 -19.42
N PHE A 200 1.03 0.97 -20.68
CA PHE A 200 0.93 2.29 -21.28
C PHE A 200 -0.16 3.15 -20.63
N ILE A 201 -1.29 2.55 -20.22
CA ILE A 201 -2.30 3.27 -19.43
C ILE A 201 -1.73 3.75 -18.10
N ALA A 202 -0.95 2.92 -17.40
CA ALA A 202 -0.24 3.31 -16.19
C ALA A 202 0.74 4.48 -16.45
N ALA A 203 1.44 4.46 -17.60
CA ALA A 203 2.30 5.57 -18.02
C ALA A 203 1.48 6.87 -18.25
N ILE A 204 0.29 6.79 -18.84
CA ILE A 204 -0.60 7.94 -19.00
C ILE A 204 -1.01 8.52 -17.65
N PHE A 205 -1.40 7.67 -16.68
CA PHE A 205 -1.71 8.13 -15.33
C PHE A 205 -0.49 8.80 -14.67
N SER A 206 0.71 8.24 -14.83
CA SER A 206 1.94 8.86 -14.32
C SER A 206 2.20 10.22 -14.97
N ALA A 207 1.99 10.36 -16.27
CA ALA A 207 2.10 11.65 -16.97
C ALA A 207 1.06 12.67 -16.46
N ILE A 208 -0.19 12.24 -16.23
CA ILE A 208 -1.23 13.09 -15.63
C ILE A 208 -0.80 13.51 -14.22
N SER A 209 -0.26 12.59 -13.40
CA SER A 209 0.24 12.90 -12.05
C SER A 209 1.34 13.96 -12.08
N ILE A 210 2.28 13.90 -13.04
CA ILE A 210 3.32 14.92 -13.25
C ILE A 210 2.70 16.27 -13.56
N LEU A 211 1.75 16.33 -14.50
CA LEU A 211 1.07 17.57 -14.87
C LEU A 211 0.31 18.16 -13.68
N LEU A 212 -0.42 17.34 -12.92
CA LEU A 212 -1.12 17.79 -11.72
C LEU A 212 -0.14 18.33 -10.67
N THR A 213 0.98 17.65 -10.46
CA THR A 213 2.04 18.13 -9.54
C THR A 213 2.61 19.45 -10.02
N TRP A 214 2.88 19.59 -11.31
CA TRP A 214 3.44 20.82 -11.87
C TRP A 214 2.50 22.02 -11.70
N PHE A 215 1.21 21.85 -11.97
CA PHE A 215 0.24 22.94 -11.98
C PHE A 215 -0.45 23.18 -10.63
N LEU A 216 -0.73 22.12 -9.85
CA LEU A 216 -1.55 22.22 -8.64
C LEU A 216 -0.76 22.21 -7.33
N LEU A 217 0.44 21.59 -7.31
CA LEU A 217 1.21 21.53 -6.09
C LEU A 217 2.07 22.77 -5.94
N GLU A 218 1.88 23.50 -4.85
CA GLU A 218 2.78 24.55 -4.41
C GLU A 218 3.96 23.97 -3.64
N GLU A 219 5.13 24.64 -3.66
CA GLU A 219 6.27 24.24 -2.85
C GLU A 219 5.96 24.48 -1.36
N THR A 220 6.01 23.41 -0.57
CA THR A 220 5.67 23.47 0.86
C THR A 220 6.92 23.61 1.76
N HIS A 221 8.09 23.33 1.18
CA HIS A 221 9.38 23.38 1.89
C HIS A 221 10.30 24.45 1.29
N GLY A 222 9.98 25.71 1.60
CA GLY A 222 10.72 26.87 1.10
C GLY A 222 12.18 26.93 1.56
N PRO A 223 13.00 27.81 0.97
CA PRO A 223 14.44 27.93 1.25
C PRO A 223 14.79 28.04 2.72
N ASP A 224 13.96 28.75 3.50
CA ASP A 224 14.17 29.00 4.93
C ASP A 224 14.00 27.75 5.82
N LYS A 225 13.32 26.73 5.31
CA LYS A 225 13.08 25.46 6.03
C LYS A 225 14.04 24.34 5.62
N ARG A 226 14.90 24.58 4.62
CA ARG A 226 15.77 23.54 4.04
C ARG A 226 16.86 23.16 5.02
N ASN A 227 16.88 21.87 5.38
CA ASN A 227 17.85 21.32 6.29
C ASN A 227 19.13 20.91 5.55
N THR A 228 20.25 21.55 5.86
CA THR A 228 21.58 21.23 5.31
C THR A 228 22.38 20.27 6.19
N ASP A 229 21.82 19.83 7.31
CA ASP A 229 22.51 18.98 8.27
C ASP A 229 22.68 17.55 7.76
N LYS A 230 23.94 17.12 7.59
CA LYS A 230 24.33 15.81 7.05
C LYS A 230 24.40 14.70 8.11
N SER A 231 24.10 14.99 9.38
CA SER A 231 24.45 14.12 10.52
C SER A 231 23.49 12.96 10.78
N LYS A 232 22.28 12.94 10.16
CA LYS A 232 21.32 11.87 10.41
C LYS A 232 21.65 10.61 9.61
N PRO A 233 21.78 9.42 10.24
CA PRO A 233 22.09 8.16 9.55
C PRO A 233 21.02 7.80 8.52
N MET A 234 21.43 7.21 7.38
CA MET A 234 20.58 6.94 6.22
C MET A 234 19.54 5.84 6.48
N LEU A 235 19.90 4.85 7.27
CA LEU A 235 19.07 3.72 7.65
C LEU A 235 19.28 3.47 9.13
N GLY A 236 18.24 3.64 9.91
CA GLY A 236 18.28 3.41 11.36
C GLY A 236 18.15 1.94 11.73
N PHE A 237 18.95 1.01 11.14
CA PHE A 237 18.91 -0.40 11.52
C PHE A 237 19.06 -0.60 13.02
N ALA A 238 19.94 0.18 13.66
CA ALA A 238 20.09 0.14 15.12
C ALA A 238 18.78 0.50 15.83
N ALA A 239 18.09 1.56 15.39
CA ALA A 239 16.80 1.96 15.94
C ALA A 239 15.71 0.89 15.70
N MET A 240 15.74 0.19 14.56
CA MET A 240 14.83 -0.94 14.32
C MET A 240 15.06 -2.10 15.29
N PHE A 241 16.32 -2.47 15.55
CA PHE A 241 16.66 -3.50 16.53
C PHE A 241 16.33 -3.08 17.96
N GLU A 242 16.56 -1.82 18.31
CA GLU A 242 16.19 -1.28 19.62
C GLU A 242 14.66 -1.31 19.84
N ALA A 243 13.90 -0.89 18.82
CA ALA A 243 12.43 -0.94 18.88
C ALA A 243 11.88 -2.37 19.03
N LEU A 244 12.53 -3.38 18.43
CA LEU A 244 12.14 -4.80 18.64
C LEU A 244 12.30 -5.25 20.09
N ARG A 245 13.27 -4.68 20.82
CA ARG A 245 13.50 -4.98 22.25
C ARG A 245 12.53 -4.25 23.17
N HIS A 246 11.75 -3.29 22.63
CA HIS A 246 10.79 -2.54 23.44
C HIS A 246 9.64 -3.46 23.91
N PRO A 247 9.40 -3.62 25.22
CA PRO A 247 8.53 -4.67 25.77
C PRO A 247 7.07 -4.53 25.32
N GLN A 248 6.60 -3.31 24.99
CA GLN A 248 5.21 -3.06 24.62
C GLN A 248 4.97 -2.98 23.11
N VAL A 249 6.02 -2.77 22.32
CA VAL A 249 5.93 -2.48 20.86
C VAL A 249 6.59 -3.58 20.02
N GLY A 250 7.63 -4.23 20.54
CA GLY A 250 8.42 -5.19 19.77
C GLY A 250 7.58 -6.29 19.12
N MET A 251 6.66 -6.92 19.88
CA MET A 251 5.75 -7.93 19.33
C MET A 251 4.82 -7.36 18.24
N LEU A 252 4.37 -6.11 18.39
CA LEU A 252 3.50 -5.47 17.37
C LEU A 252 4.26 -5.20 16.08
N LEU A 253 5.55 -4.87 16.15
CA LEU A 253 6.42 -4.72 14.98
C LEU A 253 6.66 -6.06 14.28
N VAL A 254 6.86 -7.15 15.04
CA VAL A 254 6.92 -8.51 14.49
C VAL A 254 5.61 -8.88 13.77
N LEU A 255 4.46 -8.55 14.37
CA LEU A 255 3.16 -8.81 13.77
C LEU A 255 2.96 -8.04 12.45
N ILE A 256 3.35 -6.75 12.39
CA ILE A 256 3.30 -5.96 11.15
C ILE A 256 4.17 -6.60 10.07
N PHE A 257 5.40 -6.95 10.41
CA PHE A 257 6.34 -7.55 9.47
C PHE A 257 5.82 -8.89 8.91
N ALA A 258 5.41 -9.78 9.80
CA ALA A 258 4.92 -11.10 9.41
C ALA A 258 3.58 -11.04 8.66
N GLN A 259 2.66 -10.17 9.09
CA GLN A 259 1.40 -9.92 8.38
C GLN A 259 1.66 -9.43 6.95
N GLN A 260 2.63 -8.52 6.78
CA GLN A 260 2.94 -7.99 5.45
C GLN A 260 3.63 -9.04 4.57
N ILE A 261 4.50 -9.89 5.13
CA ILE A 261 5.04 -11.04 4.39
C ILE A 261 3.91 -11.96 3.92
N ALA A 262 2.98 -12.29 4.81
CA ALA A 262 1.89 -13.19 4.46
C ALA A 262 0.91 -12.57 3.46
N PHE A 263 0.46 -11.33 3.69
CA PHE A 263 -0.51 -10.68 2.83
C PHE A 263 0.11 -10.20 1.50
N GLY A 264 1.29 -9.58 1.53
CA GLY A 264 1.99 -9.17 0.32
C GLY A 264 2.46 -10.36 -0.51
N GLY A 265 2.90 -11.46 0.14
CA GLY A 265 3.19 -12.70 -0.54
C GLY A 265 1.95 -13.36 -1.16
N PHE A 266 0.82 -13.37 -0.46
CA PHE A 266 -0.47 -13.78 -0.99
C PHE A 266 -0.82 -12.97 -2.24
N GLU A 267 -0.76 -11.66 -2.17
CA GLU A 267 -1.06 -10.76 -3.29
C GLU A 267 -0.19 -11.07 -4.52
N GLN A 268 1.12 -11.21 -4.35
CA GLN A 268 2.06 -11.46 -5.44
C GLN A 268 1.93 -12.87 -6.04
N MET A 269 1.62 -13.88 -5.23
CA MET A 269 1.52 -15.27 -5.70
C MET A 269 0.13 -15.64 -6.18
N LEU A 270 -0.90 -14.84 -5.89
CA LEU A 270 -2.29 -15.13 -6.21
C LEU A 270 -2.49 -15.35 -7.73
N ALA A 271 -1.90 -14.51 -8.57
CA ALA A 271 -2.03 -14.62 -10.02
C ALA A 271 -1.43 -15.94 -10.57
N LEU A 272 -0.28 -16.36 -10.08
CA LEU A 272 0.33 -17.64 -10.44
C LEU A 272 -0.46 -18.82 -9.90
N PHE A 273 -0.99 -18.71 -8.70
CA PHE A 273 -1.82 -19.72 -8.07
C PHE A 273 -3.12 -19.94 -8.84
N THR A 274 -3.81 -18.88 -9.22
CA THR A 274 -5.07 -18.97 -9.97
C THR A 274 -4.84 -19.45 -11.39
N LEU A 275 -3.72 -19.10 -12.01
CA LEU A 275 -3.32 -19.69 -13.29
C LEU A 275 -3.13 -21.21 -13.16
N ASN A 276 -2.40 -21.68 -12.13
CA ASN A 276 -2.15 -23.11 -11.91
C ASN A 276 -3.40 -23.90 -11.52
N ARG A 277 -4.30 -23.35 -10.68
CA ARG A 277 -5.48 -24.06 -10.15
C ARG A 277 -6.70 -23.93 -11.02
N LEU A 278 -6.93 -22.73 -11.58
CA LEU A 278 -8.15 -22.37 -12.29
C LEU A 278 -7.91 -22.01 -13.75
N GLY A 279 -6.66 -21.87 -14.20
CA GLY A 279 -6.36 -21.42 -15.55
C GLY A 279 -6.79 -19.97 -15.82
N LEU A 280 -6.90 -19.12 -14.78
CA LEU A 280 -7.29 -17.72 -14.97
C LEU A 280 -6.13 -16.95 -15.60
N ASN A 281 -6.42 -16.26 -16.68
CA ASN A 281 -5.55 -15.33 -17.35
C ASN A 281 -5.49 -13.95 -16.61
N ALA A 282 -4.83 -12.97 -17.19
CA ALA A 282 -4.63 -11.67 -16.57
C ALA A 282 -5.94 -10.92 -16.30
N SER A 283 -6.90 -10.94 -17.25
CA SER A 283 -8.22 -10.33 -17.07
C SER A 283 -9.03 -11.04 -15.98
N GLY A 284 -9.01 -12.38 -15.96
CA GLY A 284 -9.65 -13.16 -14.90
C GLY A 284 -9.07 -12.86 -13.51
N ASN A 285 -7.74 -12.73 -13.41
CA ASN A 285 -7.08 -12.32 -12.16
C ASN A 285 -7.47 -10.90 -11.73
N ALA A 286 -7.55 -9.95 -12.64
CA ALA A 286 -7.97 -8.59 -12.32
C ALA A 286 -9.36 -8.58 -11.65
N VAL A 287 -10.30 -9.43 -12.08
CA VAL A 287 -11.62 -9.57 -11.44
C VAL A 287 -11.51 -10.08 -10.00
N ILE A 288 -10.62 -11.05 -9.73
CA ILE A 288 -10.37 -11.53 -8.35
C ILE A 288 -9.82 -10.38 -7.49
N PHE A 289 -8.88 -9.59 -8.00
CA PHE A 289 -8.34 -8.43 -7.28
C PHE A 289 -9.39 -7.34 -7.02
N VAL A 290 -10.32 -7.11 -7.97
CA VAL A 290 -11.48 -6.21 -7.73
C VAL A 290 -12.33 -6.72 -6.57
N PHE A 291 -12.63 -8.02 -6.54
CA PHE A 291 -13.40 -8.63 -5.46
C PHE A 291 -12.71 -8.46 -4.09
N VAL A 292 -11.41 -8.77 -4.01
CA VAL A 292 -10.58 -8.55 -2.82
C VAL A 292 -10.58 -7.07 -2.41
N GLY A 293 -10.35 -6.17 -3.37
CA GLY A 293 -10.29 -4.72 -3.14
C GLY A 293 -11.60 -4.17 -2.57
N ILE A 294 -12.76 -4.58 -3.08
CA ILE A 294 -14.07 -4.17 -2.57
C ILE A 294 -14.22 -4.55 -1.09
N ILE A 295 -13.81 -5.77 -0.71
CA ILE A 295 -13.89 -6.22 0.68
C ILE A 295 -12.94 -5.40 1.57
N VAL A 296 -11.70 -5.18 1.13
CA VAL A 296 -10.71 -4.40 1.88
C VAL A 296 -11.20 -2.96 2.09
N VAL A 297 -11.73 -2.32 1.05
CA VAL A 297 -12.29 -0.95 1.16
C VAL A 297 -13.50 -0.91 2.08
N ALA A 298 -14.41 -1.87 2.00
CA ALA A 298 -15.56 -1.96 2.91
C ALA A 298 -15.12 -2.10 4.37
N VAL A 299 -14.09 -2.92 4.62
CA VAL A 299 -13.51 -3.13 5.96
C VAL A 299 -12.82 -1.84 6.45
N GLN A 300 -11.89 -1.30 5.69
CA GLN A 300 -11.07 -0.15 6.11
C GLN A 300 -11.88 1.15 6.13
N GLY A 301 -12.72 1.39 5.13
CA GLY A 301 -13.50 2.62 5.01
C GLY A 301 -14.75 2.68 5.90
N GLY A 302 -15.37 1.51 6.19
CA GLY A 302 -16.67 1.48 6.86
C GLY A 302 -16.71 0.77 8.21
N LEU A 303 -16.06 -0.37 8.32
CA LEU A 303 -16.25 -1.29 9.44
C LEU A 303 -15.22 -1.14 10.55
N ILE A 304 -13.95 -0.89 10.20
CA ILE A 304 -12.84 -0.89 11.16
C ILE A 304 -13.02 0.11 12.29
N GLY A 305 -13.48 1.32 11.99
CA GLY A 305 -13.72 2.35 13.00
C GLY A 305 -14.86 1.99 13.98
N ARG A 306 -15.90 1.30 13.48
CA ARG A 306 -17.01 0.80 14.32
C ARG A 306 -16.55 -0.38 15.17
N TRP A 307 -15.80 -1.31 14.58
CA TRP A 307 -15.29 -2.51 15.27
C TRP A 307 -14.26 -2.16 16.34
N SER A 308 -13.32 -1.21 16.04
CA SER A 308 -12.32 -0.74 17.01
C SER A 308 -12.98 -0.11 18.23
N ARG A 309 -14.02 0.72 18.04
CA ARG A 309 -14.78 1.30 19.16
C ARG A 309 -15.55 0.25 19.95
N ARG A 310 -16.10 -0.79 19.30
CA ARG A 310 -16.95 -1.79 19.98
C ARG A 310 -16.15 -2.90 20.66
N TRP A 311 -15.07 -3.37 20.02
CA TRP A 311 -14.32 -4.56 20.48
C TRP A 311 -12.92 -4.25 20.98
N GLY A 312 -12.39 -3.06 20.70
CA GLY A 312 -11.01 -2.65 20.97
C GLY A 312 -10.00 -3.23 19.97
N ASP A 313 -8.85 -2.57 19.85
CA ASP A 313 -7.85 -2.91 18.83
C ASP A 313 -7.22 -4.28 19.06
N ARG A 314 -7.04 -4.69 20.32
CA ARG A 314 -6.51 -6.02 20.68
C ARG A 314 -7.35 -7.17 20.10
N ARG A 315 -8.67 -7.11 20.29
CA ARG A 315 -9.58 -8.15 19.75
C ARG A 315 -9.62 -8.12 18.23
N LEU A 316 -9.45 -6.94 17.62
CA LEU A 316 -9.36 -6.80 16.18
C LEU A 316 -8.09 -7.45 15.63
N ILE A 317 -6.96 -7.35 16.33
CA ILE A 317 -5.73 -8.06 15.94
C ILE A 317 -5.98 -9.58 15.94
N TYR A 318 -6.62 -10.12 16.99
CA TYR A 318 -6.94 -11.56 17.04
C TYR A 318 -7.90 -11.98 15.92
N LEU A 319 -8.95 -11.19 15.68
CA LEU A 319 -9.88 -11.41 14.58
C LEU A 319 -9.14 -11.39 13.23
N GLY A 320 -8.28 -10.39 13.02
CA GLY A 320 -7.51 -10.26 11.79
C GLY A 320 -6.55 -11.42 11.56
N LEU A 321 -5.82 -11.87 12.61
CA LEU A 321 -4.94 -13.03 12.52
C LEU A 321 -5.73 -14.31 12.24
N ALA A 322 -6.85 -14.53 12.93
CA ALA A 322 -7.69 -15.71 12.75
C ALA A 322 -8.30 -15.78 11.34
N THR A 323 -8.86 -14.65 10.86
CA THR A 323 -9.49 -14.58 9.53
C THR A 323 -8.44 -14.67 8.41
N LEU A 324 -7.25 -14.07 8.57
CA LEU A 324 -6.17 -14.21 7.60
C LEU A 324 -5.65 -15.65 7.55
N THR A 325 -5.42 -16.28 8.71
CA THR A 325 -5.05 -17.71 8.80
C THR A 325 -6.05 -18.61 8.08
N LEU A 326 -7.34 -18.42 8.38
CA LEU A 326 -8.42 -19.19 7.75
C LEU A 326 -8.47 -18.95 6.23
N GLY A 327 -8.40 -17.70 5.80
CA GLY A 327 -8.45 -17.34 4.39
C GLY A 327 -7.29 -17.92 3.60
N LEU A 328 -6.06 -17.85 4.13
CA LEU A 328 -4.87 -18.44 3.49
C LEU A 328 -4.96 -19.97 3.44
N ALA A 329 -5.42 -20.64 4.52
CA ALA A 329 -5.62 -22.08 4.53
C ALA A 329 -6.68 -22.52 3.52
N LEU A 330 -7.83 -21.82 3.47
CA LEU A 330 -8.88 -22.10 2.47
C LEU A 330 -8.38 -21.86 1.04
N THR A 331 -7.56 -20.82 0.81
CA THR A 331 -6.92 -20.58 -0.48
C THR A 331 -6.03 -21.76 -0.88
N ALA A 332 -5.18 -22.24 0.01
CA ALA A 332 -4.32 -23.40 -0.25
C ALA A 332 -5.11 -24.66 -0.63
N LEU A 333 -6.33 -24.81 -0.10
CA LEU A 333 -7.25 -25.93 -0.36
C LEU A 333 -8.08 -25.78 -1.65
N THR A 334 -7.94 -24.66 -2.40
CA THR A 334 -8.72 -24.45 -3.64
C THR A 334 -8.58 -25.64 -4.59
N PRO A 335 -9.71 -26.25 -5.00
CA PRO A 335 -9.68 -27.37 -5.95
C PRO A 335 -9.04 -26.96 -7.28
N ARG A 336 -8.35 -27.91 -7.93
CA ARG A 336 -7.81 -27.72 -9.27
C ARG A 336 -8.90 -27.97 -10.30
N GLN A 337 -9.85 -27.05 -10.36
CA GLN A 337 -11.01 -27.13 -11.25
C GLN A 337 -11.21 -25.80 -11.95
N PRO A 338 -10.86 -25.70 -13.24
CA PRO A 338 -11.02 -24.47 -14.01
C PRO A 338 -12.50 -24.17 -14.27
N PRO A 339 -12.89 -22.89 -14.48
CA PRO A 339 -14.26 -22.51 -14.77
C PRO A 339 -14.76 -23.09 -16.10
N PRO A 340 -16.09 -23.16 -16.33
CA PRO A 340 -16.67 -23.77 -17.53
C PRO A 340 -16.18 -23.19 -18.87
N TRP A 341 -15.83 -21.92 -18.91
CA TRP A 341 -15.33 -21.23 -20.11
C TRP A 341 -13.82 -21.39 -20.34
N TYR A 342 -13.10 -22.06 -19.46
CA TYR A 342 -11.67 -22.28 -19.60
C TYR A 342 -11.34 -23.08 -20.86
N ASN A 343 -10.23 -22.72 -21.50
CA ASN A 343 -9.69 -23.43 -22.65
C ASN A 343 -8.15 -23.40 -22.55
N THR A 344 -7.55 -24.59 -22.37
CA THR A 344 -6.08 -24.72 -22.22
C THR A 344 -5.34 -24.17 -23.42
N ALA A 345 -5.82 -24.43 -24.65
CA ALA A 345 -5.15 -23.96 -25.87
C ALA A 345 -5.16 -22.43 -25.97
N ALA A 346 -6.32 -21.80 -25.64
CA ALA A 346 -6.42 -20.34 -25.65
C ALA A 346 -5.49 -19.66 -24.64
N VAL A 347 -5.44 -20.18 -23.40
CA VAL A 347 -4.54 -19.64 -22.35
C VAL A 347 -3.09 -19.87 -22.72
N THR A 348 -2.74 -21.04 -23.26
CA THR A 348 -1.38 -21.31 -23.74
C THR A 348 -0.99 -20.36 -24.87
N GLN A 349 -1.88 -20.15 -25.83
CA GLN A 349 -1.64 -19.22 -26.95
C GLN A 349 -1.45 -17.78 -26.42
N GLU A 350 -2.25 -17.33 -25.47
CA GLU A 350 -2.12 -16.01 -24.85
C GLU A 350 -0.75 -15.84 -24.19
N LEU A 351 -0.34 -16.81 -23.37
CA LEU A 351 0.94 -16.76 -22.65
C LEU A 351 2.16 -16.88 -23.58
N THR A 352 2.01 -17.47 -24.77
CA THR A 352 3.10 -17.62 -25.76
C THR A 352 3.09 -16.55 -26.83
N ALA A 353 1.98 -15.83 -27.02
CA ALA A 353 1.85 -14.78 -28.04
C ALA A 353 2.74 -13.56 -27.79
N THR A 354 3.09 -13.28 -26.54
CA THR A 354 3.94 -12.15 -26.16
C THR A 354 5.41 -12.36 -26.62
N ASP A 355 5.84 -13.62 -26.77
CA ASP A 355 7.16 -13.98 -27.33
C ASP A 355 7.20 -13.91 -28.87
N ALA A 356 6.06 -13.71 -29.51
CA ALA A 356 5.89 -13.72 -30.97
C ALA A 356 6.27 -12.40 -31.68
N GLY A 357 7.10 -11.56 -31.09
CA GLY A 357 7.78 -10.46 -31.80
C GLY A 357 8.72 -10.95 -32.93
N THR A 358 9.01 -12.24 -32.98
CA THR A 358 9.67 -12.90 -34.10
C THR A 358 8.64 -13.26 -35.16
N ARG A 359 8.66 -12.54 -36.26
CA ARG A 359 7.85 -12.79 -37.47
C ARG A 359 8.02 -14.24 -37.90
N ARG A 360 7.02 -15.10 -37.65
CA ARG A 360 7.05 -16.52 -38.06
C ARG A 360 7.05 -16.64 -39.59
N LEU A 361 7.89 -17.47 -40.11
CA LEU A 361 7.85 -17.87 -41.51
C LEU A 361 6.72 -18.90 -41.73
N PRO A 362 5.97 -18.83 -42.84
CA PRO A 362 4.95 -19.81 -43.14
C PRO A 362 5.57 -21.24 -43.23
N GLY A 363 5.10 -22.14 -42.36
CA GLY A 363 5.56 -23.54 -42.34
C GLY A 363 6.42 -23.94 -41.14
N GLU A 364 6.78 -23.02 -40.26
CA GLU A 364 7.46 -23.38 -38.99
C GLU A 364 6.49 -24.05 -38.03
N THR A 365 6.85 -25.25 -37.57
CA THR A 365 6.14 -25.91 -36.44
C THR A 365 6.21 -25.04 -35.19
N PRO A 366 5.11 -24.85 -34.47
CA PRO A 366 5.16 -24.09 -33.21
C PRO A 366 6.18 -24.73 -32.28
N PRO A 367 7.10 -23.95 -31.67
CA PRO A 367 7.98 -24.48 -30.65
C PRO A 367 7.11 -25.05 -29.52
N THR A 368 7.50 -26.21 -29.00
CA THR A 368 6.86 -26.84 -27.86
C THR A 368 7.22 -25.98 -26.62
N TYR A 369 6.40 -24.98 -26.29
CA TYR A 369 6.64 -24.15 -25.14
C TYR A 369 6.33 -24.95 -23.87
N ASN A 370 7.35 -25.31 -23.13
CA ASN A 370 7.20 -25.78 -21.77
C ASN A 370 6.89 -24.56 -20.88
N LEU A 371 5.60 -24.29 -20.65
CA LEU A 371 5.20 -23.28 -19.68
C LEU A 371 5.81 -23.64 -18.30
N PRO A 372 6.44 -22.70 -17.61
CA PRO A 372 7.05 -22.94 -16.30
C PRO A 372 6.02 -23.26 -15.21
N ILE A 373 4.74 -23.08 -15.51
CA ILE A 373 3.59 -23.31 -14.60
C ILE A 373 2.62 -24.27 -15.28
N ALA A 374 2.33 -25.40 -14.60
CA ALA A 374 1.40 -26.41 -15.09
C ALA A 374 -0.03 -25.86 -15.08
N LEU A 375 -0.69 -25.85 -16.24
CA LEU A 375 -2.10 -25.48 -16.40
C LEU A 375 -3.04 -26.61 -15.94
N PRO A 376 -4.29 -26.30 -15.52
CA PRO A 376 -5.29 -27.31 -15.23
C PRO A 376 -5.78 -27.99 -16.51
N SER A 377 -6.37 -29.20 -16.36
CA SER A 377 -6.92 -29.96 -17.48
C SER A 377 -8.29 -29.45 -17.89
N ASP A 378 -8.59 -29.46 -19.18
CA ASP A 378 -9.94 -29.19 -19.73
C ASP A 378 -11.00 -30.23 -19.33
N ALA A 379 -10.59 -31.42 -18.85
CA ALA A 379 -11.49 -32.52 -18.51
C ALA A 379 -12.31 -32.30 -17.23
N ASN A 380 -11.86 -31.42 -16.33
CA ASN A 380 -12.49 -31.21 -15.01
C ASN A 380 -12.97 -29.76 -14.81
N LYS A 381 -13.77 -29.26 -15.76
CA LYS A 381 -14.33 -27.90 -15.66
C LYS A 381 -15.53 -27.84 -14.72
N GLY A 382 -15.66 -26.72 -13.98
CA GLY A 382 -16.81 -26.52 -13.09
C GLY A 382 -16.69 -25.23 -12.27
N TRP A 383 -17.72 -24.99 -11.48
CA TRP A 383 -17.82 -23.78 -10.66
C TRP A 383 -17.18 -23.88 -9.28
N LEU A 384 -16.88 -25.11 -8.81
CA LEU A 384 -16.41 -25.33 -7.45
C LEU A 384 -15.09 -24.66 -7.16
N GLY A 385 -14.11 -24.71 -8.09
CA GLY A 385 -12.80 -24.09 -7.91
C GLY A 385 -12.89 -22.58 -7.74
N LEU A 386 -13.63 -21.91 -8.64
CA LEU A 386 -13.83 -20.46 -8.57
C LEU A 386 -14.67 -20.05 -7.36
N GLY A 387 -15.77 -20.75 -7.09
CA GLY A 387 -16.63 -20.47 -5.92
C GLY A 387 -15.89 -20.65 -4.61
N TRP A 388 -15.08 -21.72 -4.48
CA TRP A 388 -14.22 -21.94 -3.32
C TRP A 388 -13.20 -20.82 -3.13
N LEU A 389 -12.51 -20.41 -4.22
CA LEU A 389 -11.54 -19.31 -4.15
C LEU A 389 -12.19 -18.01 -3.66
N LEU A 390 -13.34 -17.62 -4.25
CA LEU A 390 -14.05 -16.42 -3.83
C LEU A 390 -14.47 -16.49 -2.36
N LEU A 391 -14.91 -17.65 -1.89
CA LEU A 391 -15.21 -17.85 -0.46
C LEU A 391 -13.96 -17.68 0.41
N ALA A 392 -12.82 -18.22 0.00
CA ALA A 392 -11.54 -18.10 0.69
C ALA A 392 -11.03 -16.64 0.74
N MET A 393 -11.30 -15.85 -0.31
CA MET A 393 -10.90 -14.44 -0.37
C MET A 393 -11.62 -13.57 0.68
N ILE A 394 -12.82 -13.94 1.12
CA ILE A 394 -13.57 -13.14 2.12
C ILE A 394 -12.78 -13.04 3.44
N PRO A 395 -12.47 -14.14 4.15
CA PRO A 395 -11.72 -14.05 5.39
C PRO A 395 -10.28 -13.55 5.17
N ALA A 396 -9.61 -13.87 4.05
CA ALA A 396 -8.28 -13.36 3.74
C ALA A 396 -8.27 -11.82 3.64
N SER A 397 -9.24 -11.24 2.91
CA SER A 397 -9.37 -9.79 2.71
C SER A 397 -9.78 -9.07 4.01
N ILE A 398 -10.66 -9.66 4.83
CA ILE A 398 -11.02 -9.10 6.14
C ILE A 398 -9.76 -9.04 7.02
N GLY A 399 -9.01 -10.13 7.10
CA GLY A 399 -7.79 -10.22 7.91
C GLY A 399 -6.73 -9.21 7.47
N GLY A 400 -6.43 -9.17 6.17
CA GLY A 400 -5.49 -8.20 5.59
C GLY A 400 -5.92 -6.74 5.82
N GLY A 401 -7.22 -6.46 5.66
CA GLY A 401 -7.75 -5.11 5.84
C GLY A 401 -7.79 -4.61 7.30
N VAL A 402 -7.93 -5.52 8.27
CA VAL A 402 -8.05 -5.16 9.70
C VAL A 402 -6.69 -5.04 10.39
N LEU A 403 -5.74 -5.92 10.10
CA LEU A 403 -4.52 -6.10 10.91
C LEU A 403 -3.65 -4.84 10.98
N GLN A 404 -3.24 -4.28 9.85
CA GLN A 404 -2.32 -3.14 9.83
C GLN A 404 -2.87 -1.91 10.55
N PRO A 405 -4.12 -1.45 10.32
CA PRO A 405 -4.67 -0.33 11.05
C PRO A 405 -4.85 -0.60 12.55
N ALA A 406 -5.26 -1.83 12.93
CA ALA A 406 -5.44 -2.20 14.34
C ALA A 406 -4.11 -2.24 15.10
N ILE A 407 -3.05 -2.79 14.48
CA ILE A 407 -1.71 -2.83 15.08
C ILE A 407 -1.14 -1.40 15.22
N ASN A 408 -1.23 -0.58 14.17
CA ASN A 408 -0.76 0.81 14.23
C ASN A 408 -1.52 1.63 15.29
N SER A 409 -2.84 1.43 15.43
CA SER A 409 -3.64 2.05 16.50
C SER A 409 -3.15 1.62 17.88
N LEU A 410 -2.89 0.32 18.08
CA LEU A 410 -2.40 -0.20 19.35
C LEU A 410 -0.99 0.30 19.69
N ILE A 411 -0.09 0.39 18.70
CA ILE A 411 1.25 0.98 18.85
C ILE A 411 1.13 2.42 19.35
N THR A 412 0.32 3.25 18.70
CA THR A 412 0.17 4.67 19.07
C THR A 412 -0.41 4.89 20.45
N LYS A 413 -1.18 3.93 20.98
CA LYS A 413 -1.72 3.98 22.35
C LYS A 413 -0.71 3.57 23.44
N ARG A 414 0.37 2.85 23.04
CA ARG A 414 1.36 2.28 23.98
C ARG A 414 2.64 3.10 24.08
N VAL A 415 2.83 4.08 23.23
CA VAL A 415 4.00 4.96 23.22
C VAL A 415 3.64 6.38 23.63
N ALA A 416 4.61 7.13 24.16
CA ALA A 416 4.44 8.53 24.53
C ALA A 416 4.21 9.38 23.27
N ASP A 417 3.52 10.52 23.41
CA ASP A 417 3.12 11.38 22.29
C ASP A 417 4.31 11.88 21.46
N ASN A 418 5.45 12.15 22.11
CA ASN A 418 6.70 12.57 21.49
C ASN A 418 7.43 11.44 20.72
N GLU A 419 7.14 10.16 21.00
CA GLU A 419 7.77 9.00 20.36
C GLU A 419 6.94 8.43 19.20
N ARG A 420 5.64 8.77 19.12
CA ARG A 420 4.71 8.20 18.13
C ARG A 420 5.22 8.29 16.70
N GLY A 421 5.75 9.45 16.31
CA GLY A 421 6.28 9.65 14.96
C GLY A 421 7.47 8.75 14.64
N GLY A 422 8.40 8.59 15.59
CA GLY A 422 9.57 7.73 15.43
C GLY A 422 9.19 6.25 15.30
N ILE A 423 8.32 5.75 16.16
CA ILE A 423 7.87 4.35 16.15
C ILE A 423 7.03 4.02 14.91
N LEU A 424 6.15 4.94 14.46
CA LEU A 424 5.42 4.75 13.21
C LEU A 424 6.36 4.75 11.99
N GLY A 425 7.42 5.55 12.00
CA GLY A 425 8.47 5.51 10.99
C GLY A 425 9.21 4.16 10.97
N ILE A 426 9.52 3.60 12.14
CA ILE A 426 10.10 2.26 12.27
C ILE A 426 9.13 1.20 11.78
N SER A 427 7.84 1.29 12.13
CA SER A 427 6.77 0.41 11.62
C SER A 427 6.72 0.42 10.09
N ALA A 428 6.80 1.59 9.45
CA ALA A 428 6.85 1.72 8.00
C ALA A 428 8.11 1.08 7.39
N ALA A 429 9.27 1.16 8.06
CA ALA A 429 10.48 0.49 7.62
C ALA A 429 10.35 -1.04 7.67
N PHE A 430 9.73 -1.61 8.73
CA PHE A 430 9.41 -3.04 8.79
C PHE A 430 8.47 -3.46 7.66
N LEU A 431 7.44 -2.65 7.38
CA LEU A 431 6.50 -2.88 6.28
C LEU A 431 7.23 -2.93 4.92
N SER A 432 8.13 -1.96 4.67
CA SER A 432 8.91 -1.90 3.42
C SER A 432 9.86 -3.08 3.27
N GLY A 433 10.53 -3.49 4.35
CA GLY A 433 11.38 -4.69 4.35
C GLY A 433 10.59 -5.97 4.07
N ALA A 434 9.39 -6.09 4.65
CA ALA A 434 8.50 -7.21 4.40
C ALA A 434 8.01 -7.24 2.95
N ASN A 435 7.67 -6.09 2.35
CA ASN A 435 7.28 -5.98 0.95
C ASN A 435 8.38 -6.45 -0.02
N ALA A 436 9.64 -6.24 0.33
CA ALA A 436 10.76 -6.74 -0.48
C ALA A 436 10.96 -8.25 -0.32
N LEU A 437 10.76 -8.80 0.89
CA LEU A 437 10.98 -10.21 1.18
C LEU A 437 9.80 -11.12 0.77
N ALA A 438 8.57 -10.62 0.85
CA ALA A 438 7.37 -11.40 0.60
C ALA A 438 7.33 -12.08 -0.77
N PRO A 439 7.59 -11.39 -1.91
CA PRO A 439 7.61 -12.02 -3.22
C PRO A 439 8.75 -13.02 -3.39
N LEU A 440 9.93 -12.74 -2.80
CA LEU A 440 11.09 -13.67 -2.85
C LEU A 440 10.75 -14.99 -2.18
N LEU A 441 10.26 -14.92 -0.94
CA LEU A 441 9.85 -16.11 -0.19
C LEU A 441 8.72 -16.85 -0.90
N GLY A 442 7.70 -16.10 -1.37
CA GLY A 442 6.57 -16.65 -2.10
C GLY A 442 6.97 -17.39 -3.35
N GLY A 443 7.83 -16.79 -4.18
CA GLY A 443 8.31 -17.38 -5.44
C GLY A 443 9.15 -18.64 -5.22
N VAL A 444 10.09 -18.61 -4.26
CA VAL A 444 10.92 -19.77 -3.90
C VAL A 444 10.05 -20.92 -3.38
N VAL A 445 9.17 -20.64 -2.42
CA VAL A 445 8.30 -21.68 -1.83
C VAL A 445 7.31 -22.22 -2.88
N PHE A 446 6.80 -21.39 -3.78
CA PHE A 446 5.96 -21.82 -4.90
C PHE A 446 6.72 -22.77 -5.85
N GLN A 447 7.97 -22.40 -6.19
CA GLN A 447 8.81 -23.17 -7.12
C GLN A 447 9.12 -24.58 -6.61
N TRP A 448 9.45 -24.71 -5.32
CA TRP A 448 9.91 -25.96 -4.73
C TRP A 448 8.79 -26.77 -4.07
N GLY A 449 7.81 -26.09 -3.48
CA GLY A 449 6.70 -26.71 -2.73
C GLY A 449 5.40 -26.81 -3.53
N GLY A 450 5.33 -26.24 -4.72
CA GLY A 450 4.12 -26.16 -5.54
C GLY A 450 3.18 -25.01 -5.17
N ALA A 451 2.14 -24.83 -5.97
CA ALA A 451 1.27 -23.66 -5.94
C ALA A 451 0.61 -23.37 -4.58
N SER A 452 0.24 -24.40 -3.82
CA SER A 452 -0.39 -24.24 -2.51
C SER A 452 0.58 -24.01 -1.36
N ALA A 453 1.85 -24.35 -1.51
CA ALA A 453 2.83 -24.34 -0.42
C ALA A 453 3.03 -22.94 0.21
N PRO A 454 3.12 -21.83 -0.54
CA PRO A 454 3.22 -20.50 0.07
C PRO A 454 2.04 -20.18 0.98
N PHE A 455 0.82 -20.50 0.56
CA PHE A 455 -0.40 -20.20 1.31
C PHE A 455 -0.48 -21.02 2.61
N TRP A 456 -0.06 -22.29 2.59
CA TRP A 456 0.08 -23.12 3.79
C TRP A 456 1.13 -22.57 4.76
N LEU A 457 2.30 -22.16 4.24
CA LEU A 457 3.37 -21.57 5.04
C LEU A 457 2.89 -20.31 5.75
N TRP A 458 2.26 -19.40 5.04
CA TRP A 458 1.76 -18.17 5.62
C TRP A 458 0.59 -18.39 6.58
N ALA A 459 -0.31 -19.33 6.27
CA ALA A 459 -1.37 -19.73 7.19
C ALA A 459 -0.79 -20.27 8.50
N ALA A 460 0.25 -21.12 8.43
CA ALA A 460 0.91 -21.65 9.61
C ALA A 460 1.59 -20.55 10.45
N ILE A 461 2.32 -19.63 9.78
CA ILE A 461 2.96 -18.48 10.46
C ILE A 461 1.90 -17.60 11.14
N MET A 462 0.82 -17.25 10.45
CA MET A 462 -0.25 -16.42 11.02
C MET A 462 -0.97 -17.11 12.18
N GLY A 463 -1.19 -18.42 12.08
CA GLY A 463 -1.77 -19.23 13.17
C GLY A 463 -0.87 -19.29 14.40
N LEU A 464 0.43 -19.48 14.22
CA LEU A 464 1.40 -19.44 15.32
C LEU A 464 1.44 -18.05 15.98
N LEU A 465 1.42 -17.00 15.19
CA LEU A 465 1.38 -15.62 15.70
C LEU A 465 0.07 -15.30 16.41
N LEU A 466 -1.05 -15.87 15.99
CA LEU A 466 -2.30 -15.78 16.73
C LEU A 466 -2.16 -16.38 18.14
N ILE A 467 -1.61 -17.60 18.24
CA ILE A 467 -1.38 -18.26 19.53
C ILE A 467 -0.42 -17.45 20.39
N ALA A 468 0.71 -16.99 19.83
CA ALA A 468 1.67 -16.17 20.56
C ALA A 468 1.07 -14.83 21.00
N SER A 469 0.26 -14.18 20.16
CA SER A 469 -0.36 -12.91 20.48
C SER A 469 -1.38 -12.99 21.62
N LEU A 470 -2.07 -14.11 21.78
CA LEU A 470 -2.99 -14.34 22.88
C LEU A 470 -2.28 -14.35 24.25
N GLN A 471 -0.99 -14.76 24.27
CA GLN A 471 -0.17 -14.83 25.48
C GLN A 471 0.57 -13.54 25.79
N VAL A 472 1.02 -12.81 24.74
CA VAL A 472 1.97 -11.68 24.87
C VAL A 472 1.27 -10.31 24.86
N ILE A 473 0.16 -10.15 24.14
CA ILE A 473 -0.51 -8.86 24.09
C ILE A 473 -1.33 -8.65 25.37
N GLU A 474 -0.79 -7.83 26.29
CA GLU A 474 -1.49 -7.46 27.53
C GLU A 474 -2.83 -6.73 27.27
N PRO A 475 -3.81 -6.88 28.19
CA PRO A 475 -5.04 -6.10 28.15
C PRO A 475 -4.74 -4.58 28.12
N ASP A 476 -5.55 -3.82 27.37
CA ASP A 476 -5.48 -2.37 27.41
C ASP A 476 -5.67 -1.94 28.89
N ARG A 477 -4.63 -1.36 29.50
CA ARG A 477 -4.78 -0.69 30.77
C ARG A 477 -5.64 0.54 30.50
N VAL A 478 -6.90 0.48 30.90
CA VAL A 478 -7.77 1.66 30.91
C VAL A 478 -7.01 2.69 31.75
N ARG A 479 -6.51 3.76 31.12
CA ARG A 479 -6.05 4.93 31.87
C ARG A 479 -7.27 5.46 32.60
N ALA A 480 -7.35 5.19 33.91
CA ALA A 480 -8.32 5.74 34.82
C ALA A 480 -8.14 7.27 34.93
#